data_6d5187eaafddd18de76af4ce3d2e1f14
#
_entry.id   6d5187eaafddd18de76af4ce3d2e1f14
#
_cell.length_a   1.000
_cell.length_b   1.000
_cell.length_c   1.000
_cell.angle_alpha   90.00
_cell.angle_beta   90.00
_cell.angle_gamma   90.00
#
_symmetry.space_group_name_H-M   'P 1'
#
loop_
_entity.id
_entity.type
_entity.pdbx_description
1 polymer ?
#
loop_
_entity_poly.entity_id
_entity_poly.type
_entity_poly.pdbx_seq_one_letter_code
_entity_poly.pdbx_strand_id
1 'polypeptide(L)'
;MPVRRADPDSTGVDPYRRLSASQVITWKTCPRLWYYSYIPKLKSPLPPQILRGNAVEECVSRILRESPVYISSSDIDRIASPLNSDGSVAYDSDEGWIGPKLEVIPKENWPLNREQLFNWAVSRMEIHFDNCWNSAIIDWKSSPNRIGKSEDIDPDEGRQMIIAGINLHLDQVELCLGSDGGPNFESWRRGEYRPEWPAPDGFPKKWNSLHPAAENHLSPMTWVEAWEVSRPWFVDPDGSSFTETTCHPNDWFQGEYDLVYRWTGKIRIVDLKASVGKGDRSGGYIEQLRLYSWIWWETHARKDEVEGLEIWYLGPGTIKKVPMPSELEMSKYNDELEELYLKIHSKVPDISDCPPNPSPLRYFDVGGIPSDPPVDPNPKARCEKCDLRGICENSDYELVLPSENRLEKFSHAWPITLMDDIKTRHTVIGEVRELDGPNLNPDGTVDLSFKLIDGYERAKVKVHRFGGPKNVSRSIQNQSTIRIENALTSIWRSELVIDLDSKSIISIADSEERAPMIDIETRVNVIGRIWSINAFPNGKGVARWSITLVDSSGSVGIVAFKQFIPVIAAGLSRGDEIAILNGEIGEFAGQKQVRLGPGARVVLLKSSEDLDPF
;
A
#
# COMPACT_ATOMS: atom_id res chain seq x y z
N MET A 1 -0.54 11.52 -3.36
CA MET A 1 -0.28 10.30 -2.59
C MET A 1 0.61 10.65 -1.45
N PRO A 2 0.29 10.28 -0.21
CA PRO A 2 1.27 10.33 0.83
C PRO A 2 2.50 9.58 0.34
N VAL A 3 3.66 10.21 0.41
CA VAL A 3 4.91 9.54 0.11
C VAL A 3 5.07 8.46 1.17
N ARG A 4 4.69 7.24 0.82
CA ARG A 4 4.95 6.11 1.68
C ARG A 4 6.44 6.11 1.93
N ARG A 5 6.81 6.17 3.19
CA ARG A 5 8.18 5.98 3.59
C ARG A 5 8.77 4.83 2.84
N ALA A 6 9.87 5.10 2.14
CA ALA A 6 10.77 4.03 1.75
C ALA A 6 11.07 3.22 3.01
N ASP A 7 10.95 1.92 2.95
CA ASP A 7 11.38 1.06 4.03
C ASP A 7 12.81 1.46 4.40
N PRO A 8 13.11 1.76 5.67
CA PRO A 8 14.46 2.07 6.11
C PRO A 8 15.45 0.91 5.89
N ASP A 9 14.99 -0.28 5.55
CA ASP A 9 15.86 -1.29 5.02
C ASP A 9 16.43 -0.81 3.68
N SER A 10 17.74 -0.65 3.61
CA SER A 10 18.49 -0.19 2.44
C SER A 10 18.26 -1.05 1.18
N THR A 11 17.63 -2.21 1.33
CA THR A 11 17.22 -3.07 0.22
C THR A 11 15.86 -2.69 -0.35
N GLY A 12 15.07 -1.86 0.34
CA GLY A 12 13.77 -1.36 -0.10
C GLY A 12 12.75 -2.45 -0.38
N VAL A 13 12.92 -3.66 0.16
CA VAL A 13 12.24 -4.85 -0.34
C VAL A 13 11.50 -5.66 0.70
N ASP A 14 11.52 -5.28 1.97
CA ASP A 14 10.66 -5.97 2.93
C ASP A 14 9.27 -5.32 3.03
N PRO A 15 8.29 -5.74 2.20
CA PRO A 15 6.94 -5.21 2.27
C PRO A 15 6.21 -5.63 3.55
N TYR A 16 6.84 -6.47 4.39
CA TYR A 16 6.27 -7.05 5.61
C TYR A 16 6.96 -6.56 6.88
N ARG A 17 7.87 -5.61 6.77
CA ARG A 17 8.63 -5.14 7.92
C ARG A 17 7.75 -4.60 9.04
N ARG A 18 6.60 -4.04 8.69
CA ARG A 18 5.60 -3.58 9.66
C ARG A 18 4.25 -4.17 9.34
N LEU A 19 3.53 -4.61 10.36
CA LEU A 19 2.12 -4.89 10.22
C LEU A 19 1.33 -3.59 10.06
N SER A 20 0.18 -3.70 9.41
CA SER A 20 -0.84 -2.64 9.37
C SER A 20 -2.21 -3.21 9.78
N ALA A 21 -3.12 -2.34 10.14
CA ALA A 21 -4.50 -2.77 10.46
C ALA A 21 -5.12 -3.59 9.34
N SER A 22 -4.92 -3.21 8.07
CA SER A 22 -5.42 -3.94 6.91
C SER A 22 -4.81 -5.34 6.79
N GLN A 23 -3.51 -5.51 7.08
CA GLN A 23 -2.87 -6.84 7.09
C GLN A 23 -3.45 -7.72 8.18
N VAL A 24 -3.61 -7.18 9.39
CA VAL A 24 -4.18 -7.91 10.53
C VAL A 24 -5.61 -8.36 10.25
N ILE A 25 -6.45 -7.47 9.74
CA ILE A 25 -7.85 -7.76 9.38
C ILE A 25 -7.90 -8.84 8.30
N THR A 26 -7.05 -8.73 7.28
CA THR A 26 -6.98 -9.73 6.21
C THR A 26 -6.54 -11.08 6.75
N TRP A 27 -5.53 -11.13 7.63
CA TRP A 27 -5.09 -12.36 8.29
C TRP A 27 -6.18 -12.98 9.15
N LYS A 28 -6.81 -12.21 10.02
CA LYS A 28 -7.92 -12.68 10.86
C LYS A 28 -9.11 -13.17 10.03
N THR A 29 -9.34 -12.55 8.88
CA THR A 29 -10.37 -12.97 7.93
C THR A 29 -10.03 -14.33 7.32
N CYS A 30 -8.85 -14.45 6.73
CA CYS A 30 -8.35 -15.67 6.12
C CYS A 30 -6.82 -15.55 5.90
N PRO A 31 -6.00 -16.36 6.59
CA PRO A 31 -4.55 -16.37 6.37
C PRO A 31 -4.16 -16.62 4.91
N ARG A 32 -4.89 -17.48 4.18
CA ARG A 32 -4.68 -17.73 2.76
C ARG A 32 -4.93 -16.47 1.91
N LEU A 33 -5.94 -15.67 2.22
CA LEU A 33 -6.20 -14.40 1.56
C LEU A 33 -5.05 -13.41 1.81
N TRP A 34 -4.56 -13.37 3.06
CA TRP A 34 -3.39 -12.58 3.40
C TRP A 34 -2.17 -13.01 2.59
N TYR A 35 -1.89 -14.31 2.50
CA TYR A 35 -0.78 -14.85 1.71
C TYR A 35 -0.84 -14.35 0.27
N TYR A 36 -1.96 -14.57 -0.42
CA TYR A 36 -2.11 -14.14 -1.80
C TYR A 36 -1.97 -12.63 -1.99
N SER A 37 -2.51 -11.85 -1.06
CA SER A 37 -2.50 -10.38 -1.16
C SER A 37 -1.11 -9.78 -0.93
N TYR A 38 -0.29 -10.38 -0.08
CA TYR A 38 0.96 -9.79 0.38
C TYR A 38 2.22 -10.52 -0.11
N ILE A 39 2.19 -11.83 -0.36
CA ILE A 39 3.34 -12.58 -0.86
C ILE A 39 3.42 -12.48 -2.39
N PRO A 40 2.53 -13.08 -3.20
CA PRO A 40 2.52 -12.86 -4.64
C PRO A 40 1.89 -11.52 -5.05
N LYS A 41 1.35 -10.76 -4.11
CA LYS A 41 0.73 -9.44 -4.33
C LYS A 41 -0.44 -9.47 -5.31
N LEU A 42 -1.27 -10.50 -5.23
CA LEU A 42 -2.51 -10.60 -6.01
C LEU A 42 -3.56 -9.69 -5.39
N LYS A 43 -3.74 -8.53 -5.96
CA LYS A 43 -4.71 -7.56 -5.47
C LYS A 43 -6.11 -7.91 -5.96
N SER A 44 -7.10 -7.80 -5.08
CA SER A 44 -8.52 -7.89 -5.45
C SER A 44 -8.88 -6.87 -6.54
N PRO A 45 -9.95 -7.13 -7.31
CA PRO A 45 -10.46 -6.17 -8.29
C PRO A 45 -10.68 -4.78 -7.67
N LEU A 46 -10.26 -3.75 -8.37
CA LEU A 46 -10.35 -2.36 -7.93
C LEU A 46 -11.45 -1.63 -8.69
N PRO A 47 -12.69 -1.61 -8.18
CA PRO A 47 -13.81 -0.95 -8.85
C PRO A 47 -13.68 0.58 -8.74
N PRO A 48 -14.37 1.35 -9.60
CA PRO A 48 -14.26 2.81 -9.62
C PRO A 48 -14.76 3.50 -8.34
N GLN A 49 -15.55 2.82 -7.50
CA GLN A 49 -15.96 3.32 -6.18
C GLN A 49 -14.79 3.65 -5.26
N ILE A 50 -13.64 2.97 -5.43
CA ILE A 50 -12.40 3.27 -4.68
C ILE A 50 -11.84 4.63 -5.11
N LEU A 51 -11.90 4.97 -6.41
CA LEU A 51 -11.52 6.29 -6.91
C LEU A 51 -12.35 7.37 -6.20
N ARG A 52 -13.67 7.20 -6.15
CA ARG A 52 -14.55 8.13 -5.44
C ARG A 52 -14.15 8.25 -3.97
N GLY A 53 -13.91 7.12 -3.30
CA GLY A 53 -13.44 7.09 -1.91
C GLY A 53 -12.21 7.97 -1.71
N ASN A 54 -11.15 7.70 -2.45
CA ASN A 54 -9.89 8.42 -2.34
C ASN A 54 -10.04 9.92 -2.64
N ALA A 55 -10.81 10.28 -3.68
CA ALA A 55 -11.03 11.68 -4.05
C ALA A 55 -11.79 12.45 -2.98
N VAL A 56 -12.82 11.83 -2.41
CA VAL A 56 -13.68 12.45 -1.38
C VAL A 56 -12.90 12.61 -0.07
N GLU A 57 -12.23 11.57 0.40
CA GLU A 57 -11.45 11.58 1.64
C GLU A 57 -10.31 12.59 1.56
N GLU A 58 -9.57 12.62 0.44
CA GLU A 58 -8.51 13.60 0.21
C GLU A 58 -9.05 15.04 0.18
N CYS A 59 -10.18 15.28 -0.51
CA CYS A 59 -10.76 16.61 -0.59
C CYS A 59 -11.28 17.11 0.77
N VAL A 60 -11.96 16.24 1.55
CA VAL A 60 -12.37 16.57 2.92
C VAL A 60 -11.15 16.89 3.78
N SER A 61 -10.12 16.08 3.72
CA SER A 61 -8.88 16.30 4.46
C SER A 61 -8.26 17.64 4.14
N ARG A 62 -8.17 18.02 2.86
CA ARG A 62 -7.63 19.33 2.46
C ARG A 62 -8.43 20.48 3.03
N ILE A 63 -9.77 20.44 2.91
CA ILE A 63 -10.65 21.49 3.43
C ILE A 63 -10.49 21.66 4.94
N LEU A 64 -10.47 20.57 5.68
CA LEU A 64 -10.38 20.61 7.15
C LEU A 64 -8.99 21.01 7.67
N ARG A 65 -7.97 20.89 6.84
CA ARG A 65 -6.62 21.43 7.13
C ARG A 65 -6.52 22.92 6.95
N GLU A 66 -7.41 23.54 6.18
CA GLU A 66 -7.37 24.97 5.91
C GLU A 66 -8.01 25.82 7.02
N SER A 67 -7.60 27.06 7.06
CA SER A 67 -8.08 28.07 7.99
C SER A 67 -8.87 29.16 7.26
N PRO A 68 -10.02 29.60 7.76
CA PRO A 68 -10.71 30.77 7.22
C PRO A 68 -9.99 32.09 7.51
N VAL A 69 -8.89 32.06 8.27
CA VAL A 69 -8.11 33.24 8.68
C VAL A 69 -6.88 33.45 7.81
N TYR A 70 -6.37 32.38 7.20
CA TYR A 70 -5.13 32.45 6.42
C TYR A 70 -5.35 32.11 4.96
N ILE A 71 -4.51 32.71 4.12
CA ILE A 71 -4.37 32.34 2.72
C ILE A 71 -2.88 32.31 2.36
N SER A 72 -2.47 31.36 1.54
CA SER A 72 -1.12 31.39 0.98
C SER A 72 -1.03 32.40 -0.15
N SER A 73 -0.01 33.24 -0.10
CA SER A 73 0.27 34.20 -1.18
C SER A 73 0.83 33.54 -2.44
N SER A 74 1.33 32.33 -2.35
CA SER A 74 2.08 31.72 -3.45
C SER A 74 1.45 30.46 -4.04
N ASP A 75 0.72 29.68 -3.25
CA ASP A 75 0.20 28.39 -3.69
C ASP A 75 -0.79 27.81 -2.66
N ILE A 76 -2.04 27.79 -3.02
CA ILE A 76 -3.11 27.30 -2.15
C ILE A 76 -2.92 25.82 -1.82
N ASP A 77 -2.43 25.01 -2.78
CA ASP A 77 -2.22 23.57 -2.56
C ASP A 77 -1.13 23.27 -1.54
N ARG A 78 -0.19 24.21 -1.35
CA ARG A 78 0.86 24.06 -0.34
C ARG A 78 0.40 24.30 1.09
N ILE A 79 -0.68 25.03 1.30
CA ILE A 79 -1.29 25.15 2.64
C ILE A 79 -1.82 23.79 3.09
N ALA A 80 -2.34 23.01 2.15
CA ALA A 80 -2.94 21.73 2.44
C ALA A 80 -1.91 20.58 2.60
N SER A 81 -0.65 20.78 2.21
CA SER A 81 0.34 19.70 2.25
C SER A 81 1.81 20.16 2.23
N PRO A 82 2.27 20.88 3.24
CA PRO A 82 3.68 21.29 3.28
C PRO A 82 4.56 20.16 3.80
N LEU A 83 4.53 19.02 3.12
CA LEU A 83 5.33 17.87 3.47
C LEU A 83 6.58 17.79 2.61
N ASN A 84 7.68 17.36 3.20
CA ASN A 84 8.88 16.95 2.48
C ASN A 84 8.61 15.69 1.64
N SER A 85 9.53 15.37 0.75
CA SER A 85 9.44 14.16 -0.08
C SER A 85 9.38 12.85 0.71
N ASP A 86 9.78 12.86 1.98
CA ASP A 86 9.73 11.73 2.90
C ASP A 86 8.45 11.69 3.76
N GLY A 87 7.52 12.62 3.55
CA GLY A 87 6.27 12.73 4.30
C GLY A 87 6.40 13.47 5.64
N SER A 88 7.58 13.99 5.97
CA SER A 88 7.75 14.83 7.16
C SER A 88 7.25 16.25 6.93
N VAL A 89 6.85 16.94 8.00
CA VAL A 89 6.43 18.33 7.90
C VAL A 89 7.59 19.23 7.49
N ALA A 90 7.37 20.05 6.46
CA ALA A 90 8.40 20.92 5.91
C ALA A 90 8.61 22.16 6.78
N TYR A 91 9.43 22.05 7.82
CA TYR A 91 9.91 23.20 8.59
C TYR A 91 11.28 22.97 9.17
N ASP A 92 12.02 24.03 9.40
CA ASP A 92 13.27 24.01 10.13
C ASP A 92 13.00 24.22 11.62
N SER A 93 13.52 23.35 12.46
CA SER A 93 13.34 23.40 13.91
C SER A 93 13.98 24.63 14.57
N ASP A 94 15.03 25.17 13.95
CA ASP A 94 15.80 26.30 14.49
C ASP A 94 15.34 27.64 13.92
N GLU A 95 14.93 27.68 12.66
CA GLU A 95 14.51 28.89 11.96
C GLU A 95 12.98 29.09 11.95
N GLY A 96 12.20 28.06 12.31
CA GLY A 96 10.74 28.11 12.34
C GLY A 96 10.10 27.73 10.99
N TRP A 97 9.03 28.45 10.61
CA TRP A 97 8.28 28.17 9.40
C TRP A 97 9.06 28.48 8.11
N ILE A 98 9.31 27.46 7.29
CA ILE A 98 9.95 27.57 5.97
C ILE A 98 8.98 27.33 4.78
N GLY A 99 7.72 27.07 5.07
CA GLY A 99 6.69 26.90 4.06
C GLY A 99 6.30 28.19 3.34
N PRO A 100 5.23 28.19 2.55
CA PRO A 100 4.78 29.39 1.85
C PRO A 100 4.41 30.50 2.84
N LYS A 101 4.64 31.74 2.44
CA LYS A 101 4.24 32.88 3.24
C LYS A 101 2.71 32.91 3.35
N LEU A 102 2.20 32.94 4.56
CA LEU A 102 0.78 33.06 4.84
C LEU A 102 0.42 34.53 5.04
N GLU A 103 -0.74 34.90 4.50
CA GLU A 103 -1.34 36.21 4.69
C GLU A 103 -2.61 36.06 5.51
N VAL A 104 -2.80 36.97 6.47
CA VAL A 104 -4.02 37.00 7.27
C VAL A 104 -5.13 37.63 6.46
N ILE A 105 -6.24 36.95 6.31
CA ILE A 105 -7.44 37.44 5.67
C ILE A 105 -8.01 38.64 6.50
N PRO A 106 -8.42 39.75 5.90
CA PRO A 106 -9.03 40.84 6.61
C PRO A 106 -10.23 40.41 7.47
N LYS A 107 -10.30 40.87 8.72
CA LYS A 107 -11.27 40.41 9.73
C LYS A 107 -12.73 40.55 9.28
N GLU A 108 -13.02 41.54 8.47
CA GLU A 108 -14.35 41.78 7.89
C GLU A 108 -14.81 40.66 6.93
N ASN A 109 -13.89 39.85 6.46
CA ASN A 109 -14.15 38.72 5.57
C ASN A 109 -14.22 37.38 6.32
N TRP A 110 -14.06 37.37 7.65
CA TRP A 110 -14.13 36.13 8.42
C TRP A 110 -15.59 35.66 8.58
N PRO A 111 -15.82 34.34 8.54
CA PRO A 111 -17.14 33.78 8.81
C PRO A 111 -17.62 34.10 10.23
N LEU A 112 -18.86 34.61 10.34
CA LEU A 112 -19.46 35.01 11.62
C LEU A 112 -20.49 34.02 12.16
N ASN A 113 -20.83 33.00 11.40
CA ASN A 113 -21.83 31.98 11.77
C ASN A 113 -21.64 30.70 10.97
N ARG A 114 -22.42 29.64 11.32
CA ARG A 114 -22.38 28.33 10.68
C ARG A 114 -22.55 28.41 9.15
N GLU A 115 -23.52 29.22 8.69
CA GLU A 115 -23.83 29.32 7.26
C GLU A 115 -22.65 29.92 6.47
N GLN A 116 -22.02 30.96 7.00
CA GLN A 116 -20.85 31.57 6.37
C GLN A 116 -19.63 30.65 6.39
N LEU A 117 -19.39 29.89 7.49
CA LEU A 117 -18.37 28.85 7.54
C LEU A 117 -18.64 27.74 6.52
N PHE A 118 -19.89 27.31 6.42
CA PHE A 118 -20.30 26.32 5.43
C PHE A 118 -20.01 26.81 4.01
N ASN A 119 -20.44 28.04 3.68
CA ASN A 119 -20.22 28.63 2.38
C ASN A 119 -18.73 28.80 2.06
N TRP A 120 -17.93 29.18 3.06
CA TRP A 120 -16.47 29.22 2.93
C TRP A 120 -15.91 27.82 2.63
N ALA A 121 -16.25 26.80 3.40
CA ALA A 121 -15.76 25.43 3.22
C ALA A 121 -16.19 24.84 1.86
N VAL A 122 -17.41 25.14 1.41
CA VAL A 122 -17.87 24.74 0.06
C VAL A 122 -17.09 25.46 -1.03
N SER A 123 -16.75 26.74 -0.85
CA SER A 123 -15.87 27.44 -1.80
C SER A 123 -14.47 26.80 -1.89
N ARG A 124 -13.96 26.26 -0.78
CA ARG A 124 -12.70 25.51 -0.75
C ARG A 124 -12.86 24.15 -1.45
N MET A 125 -13.98 23.47 -1.27
CA MET A 125 -14.29 22.26 -2.01
C MET A 125 -14.19 22.49 -3.53
N GLU A 126 -14.81 23.54 -4.05
CA GLU A 126 -14.78 23.83 -5.49
C GLU A 126 -13.36 24.07 -6.02
N ILE A 127 -12.47 24.59 -5.20
CA ILE A 127 -11.06 24.79 -5.57
C ILE A 127 -10.30 23.44 -5.62
N HIS A 128 -10.56 22.54 -4.67
CA HIS A 128 -9.79 21.30 -4.54
C HIS A 128 -10.36 20.13 -5.30
N PHE A 129 -11.68 20.10 -5.52
CA PHE A 129 -12.39 18.92 -6.01
C PHE A 129 -11.82 18.36 -7.32
N ASP A 130 -11.67 19.21 -8.33
CA ASP A 130 -11.22 18.77 -9.65
C ASP A 130 -9.79 18.19 -9.61
N ASN A 131 -8.92 18.75 -8.77
CA ASN A 131 -7.57 18.23 -8.59
C ASN A 131 -7.60 16.86 -7.88
N CYS A 132 -8.33 16.73 -6.77
CA CYS A 132 -8.47 15.46 -6.05
C CYS A 132 -9.11 14.38 -6.92
N TRP A 133 -10.17 14.73 -7.66
CA TRP A 133 -10.88 13.81 -8.55
C TRP A 133 -10.00 13.32 -9.70
N ASN A 134 -9.32 14.24 -10.38
CA ASN A 134 -8.43 13.89 -11.49
C ASN A 134 -7.20 13.09 -11.03
N SER A 135 -6.62 13.43 -9.88
CA SER A 135 -5.53 12.65 -9.29
C SER A 135 -5.98 11.22 -8.98
N ALA A 136 -7.15 11.06 -8.35
CA ALA A 136 -7.71 9.74 -8.06
C ALA A 136 -8.02 8.93 -9.34
N ILE A 137 -8.49 9.58 -10.42
CA ILE A 137 -8.66 8.94 -11.73
C ILE A 137 -7.31 8.43 -12.28
N ILE A 138 -6.26 9.24 -12.22
CA ILE A 138 -4.94 8.89 -12.71
C ILE A 138 -4.40 7.68 -11.93
N ASP A 139 -4.50 7.72 -10.61
CA ASP A 139 -4.05 6.64 -9.73
C ASP A 139 -4.83 5.34 -9.96
N TRP A 140 -6.14 5.43 -10.06
CA TRP A 140 -6.97 4.28 -10.37
C TRP A 140 -6.68 3.72 -11.76
N LYS A 141 -6.55 4.58 -12.80
CA LYS A 141 -6.19 4.16 -14.16
C LYS A 141 -4.80 3.51 -14.24
N SER A 142 -3.89 3.88 -13.35
CA SER A 142 -2.55 3.28 -13.27
C SER A 142 -2.57 1.90 -12.60
N SER A 143 -3.64 1.55 -11.89
CA SER A 143 -3.75 0.29 -11.16
C SER A 143 -4.02 -0.89 -12.08
N PRO A 144 -3.20 -1.97 -12.01
CA PRO A 144 -3.32 -3.11 -12.92
C PRO A 144 -4.56 -3.97 -12.72
N ASN A 145 -5.13 -3.92 -11.53
CA ASN A 145 -6.29 -4.72 -11.12
C ASN A 145 -7.61 -3.95 -11.19
N ARG A 146 -7.63 -2.78 -11.85
CA ARG A 146 -8.87 -2.02 -12.02
C ARG A 146 -9.89 -2.76 -12.87
N ILE A 147 -11.16 -2.59 -12.52
CA ILE A 147 -12.31 -3.09 -13.28
C ILE A 147 -13.32 -1.98 -13.43
N GLY A 148 -14.17 -2.06 -14.47
CA GLY A 148 -15.16 -1.02 -14.77
C GLY A 148 -14.54 0.22 -15.43
N LYS A 149 -15.27 1.30 -15.42
CA LYS A 149 -14.87 2.57 -16.04
C LYS A 149 -14.99 3.71 -15.04
N SER A 150 -14.17 4.75 -15.20
CA SER A 150 -14.25 5.96 -14.37
C SER A 150 -15.59 6.68 -14.51
N GLU A 151 -16.24 6.53 -15.67
CA GLU A 151 -17.53 7.11 -15.99
C GLU A 151 -18.72 6.39 -15.31
N ASP A 152 -18.46 5.24 -14.66
CA ASP A 152 -19.49 4.50 -13.90
C ASP A 152 -19.79 5.15 -12.54
N ILE A 153 -19.04 6.17 -12.15
CA ILE A 153 -19.25 6.95 -10.92
C ILE A 153 -19.54 8.40 -11.24
N ASP A 154 -20.46 8.96 -10.47
CA ASP A 154 -20.90 10.34 -10.61
C ASP A 154 -20.04 11.28 -9.74
N PRO A 155 -19.36 12.29 -10.34
CA PRO A 155 -18.63 13.31 -9.58
C PRO A 155 -19.54 14.09 -8.62
N ASP A 156 -20.81 14.30 -8.96
CA ASP A 156 -21.73 15.05 -8.11
C ASP A 156 -22.12 14.27 -6.85
N GLU A 157 -22.17 12.93 -6.89
CA GLU A 157 -22.24 12.12 -5.66
C GLU A 157 -21.01 12.35 -4.77
N GLY A 158 -19.83 12.48 -5.37
CA GLY A 158 -18.60 12.82 -4.65
C GLY A 158 -18.70 14.17 -3.96
N ARG A 159 -19.17 15.21 -4.65
CA ARG A 159 -19.40 16.55 -4.07
C ARG A 159 -20.38 16.50 -2.90
N GLN A 160 -21.49 15.77 -3.05
CA GLN A 160 -22.47 15.61 -1.96
C GLN A 160 -21.86 14.93 -0.72
N MET A 161 -21.00 13.92 -0.92
CA MET A 161 -20.30 13.27 0.19
C MET A 161 -19.33 14.23 0.90
N ILE A 162 -18.63 15.10 0.16
CA ILE A 162 -17.76 16.12 0.75
C ILE A 162 -18.59 17.13 1.56
N ILE A 163 -19.72 17.59 1.00
CA ILE A 163 -20.65 18.48 1.70
C ILE A 163 -21.14 17.84 3.01
N ALA A 164 -21.44 16.55 3.01
CA ALA A 164 -21.80 15.83 4.22
C ALA A 164 -20.63 15.82 5.25
N GLY A 165 -19.41 15.58 4.80
CA GLY A 165 -18.21 15.65 5.64
C GLY A 165 -17.99 17.03 6.26
N ILE A 166 -18.18 18.09 5.48
CA ILE A 166 -18.14 19.49 5.96
C ILE A 166 -19.19 19.70 7.04
N ASN A 167 -20.42 19.25 6.83
CA ASN A 167 -21.49 19.40 7.84
C ASN A 167 -21.20 18.64 9.13
N LEU A 168 -20.67 17.40 9.03
CA LEU A 168 -20.27 16.63 10.22
C LEU A 168 -19.15 17.35 11.00
N HIS A 169 -18.21 17.99 10.31
CA HIS A 169 -17.21 18.82 10.99
C HIS A 169 -17.82 20.09 11.58
N LEU A 170 -18.72 20.77 10.89
CA LEU A 170 -19.41 21.95 11.44
C LEU A 170 -20.22 21.61 12.70
N ASP A 171 -20.75 20.40 12.82
CA ASP A 171 -21.37 19.95 14.07
C ASP A 171 -20.33 19.89 15.21
N GLN A 172 -19.07 19.52 14.92
CA GLN A 172 -17.99 19.60 15.90
C GLN A 172 -17.62 21.04 16.27
N VAL A 173 -17.59 21.93 15.27
CA VAL A 173 -17.37 23.37 15.51
C VAL A 173 -18.47 23.95 16.42
N GLU A 174 -19.72 23.60 16.17
CA GLU A 174 -20.87 24.07 16.96
C GLU A 174 -20.82 23.51 18.39
N LEU A 175 -20.44 22.23 18.56
CA LEU A 175 -20.22 21.64 19.87
C LEU A 175 -19.07 22.33 20.63
N CYS A 176 -17.98 22.66 19.93
CA CYS A 176 -16.85 23.39 20.47
C CYS A 176 -17.28 24.79 20.95
N LEU A 177 -18.00 25.52 20.12
CA LEU A 177 -18.56 26.84 20.46
C LEU A 177 -19.48 26.77 21.66
N GLY A 178 -20.39 25.78 21.71
CA GLY A 178 -21.37 25.59 22.79
C GLY A 178 -20.75 25.12 24.11
N SER A 179 -19.50 24.63 24.09
CA SER A 179 -18.74 24.22 25.29
C SER A 179 -17.57 25.16 25.60
N ASP A 180 -17.64 26.40 25.11
CA ASP A 180 -16.61 27.42 25.31
C ASP A 180 -15.18 26.91 24.96
N GLY A 181 -15.04 26.09 23.91
CA GLY A 181 -13.77 25.65 23.38
C GLY A 181 -13.04 24.55 24.16
N GLY A 182 -13.66 24.02 25.18
CA GLY A 182 -13.07 22.97 26.01
C GLY A 182 -11.98 23.44 26.98
N PRO A 183 -11.29 22.51 27.68
CA PRO A 183 -10.44 22.84 28.83
C PRO A 183 -9.20 23.66 28.49
N ASN A 184 -8.74 23.64 27.24
CA ASN A 184 -7.49 24.30 26.86
C ASN A 184 -7.68 25.59 26.07
N PHE A 185 -8.93 26.08 25.92
CA PHE A 185 -9.23 27.23 25.08
C PHE A 185 -8.55 28.52 25.53
N GLU A 186 -8.55 28.79 26.85
CA GLU A 186 -7.87 29.97 27.37
C GLU A 186 -6.36 29.92 27.18
N SER A 187 -5.76 28.75 27.28
CA SER A 187 -4.33 28.54 26.96
C SER A 187 -4.06 28.70 25.47
N TRP A 188 -4.99 28.28 24.62
CA TRP A 188 -4.92 28.51 23.19
C TRP A 188 -4.95 30.01 22.84
N ARG A 189 -5.87 30.78 23.42
CA ARG A 189 -5.92 32.25 23.25
C ARG A 189 -4.62 32.94 23.65
N ARG A 190 -3.95 32.44 24.69
CA ARG A 190 -2.64 32.96 25.12
C ARG A 190 -1.45 32.42 24.31
N GLY A 191 -1.69 31.56 23.32
CA GLY A 191 -0.63 30.92 22.52
C GLY A 191 0.16 29.84 23.26
N GLU A 192 -0.33 29.35 24.40
CA GLU A 192 0.31 28.33 25.23
C GLU A 192 -0.03 26.90 24.77
N TYR A 193 -1.16 26.73 24.08
CA TYR A 193 -1.66 25.44 23.62
C TYR A 193 -2.21 25.55 22.20
N ARG A 194 -1.94 24.54 21.37
CA ARG A 194 -2.37 24.47 19.97
C ARG A 194 -3.02 23.13 19.69
N PRO A 195 -4.36 23.00 19.91
CA PRO A 195 -5.07 21.75 19.61
C PRO A 195 -5.21 21.48 18.10
N GLU A 196 -5.08 22.51 17.28
CA GLU A 196 -5.19 22.49 15.83
C GLU A 196 -3.90 22.07 15.12
N TRP A 197 -2.94 21.52 15.82
CA TRP A 197 -1.67 21.07 15.24
C TRP A 197 -1.82 19.89 14.26
N PRO A 198 -1.08 19.85 13.16
CA PRO A 198 -0.34 20.94 12.52
C PRO A 198 -1.31 21.93 11.87
N ALA A 199 -1.32 23.14 12.32
CA ALA A 199 -2.33 24.11 11.93
C ALA A 199 -1.71 25.42 11.44
N PRO A 200 -2.21 26.02 10.42
CA PRO A 200 -2.56 25.36 9.18
C PRO A 200 -1.41 24.47 8.77
N ASP A 201 -1.59 23.52 7.93
CA ASP A 201 -0.56 22.52 7.65
C ASP A 201 0.85 23.08 7.59
N GLY A 202 1.76 22.45 8.37
CA GLY A 202 3.14 22.85 8.44
C GLY A 202 3.48 24.01 9.37
N PHE A 203 2.53 24.55 10.11
CA PHE A 203 2.92 25.42 11.22
C PHE A 203 3.72 24.64 12.25
N PRO A 204 4.89 25.15 12.66
CA PRO A 204 5.74 24.47 13.63
C PRO A 204 5.04 24.37 15.00
N LYS A 205 5.30 23.30 15.75
CA LYS A 205 4.84 23.14 17.13
C LYS A 205 5.17 24.35 18.03
N LYS A 206 6.28 25.03 17.75
CA LYS A 206 6.76 26.19 18.50
C LYS A 206 6.33 27.51 17.82
N TRP A 207 5.07 27.64 17.50
CA TRP A 207 4.54 28.93 17.04
C TRP A 207 4.52 29.93 18.21
N ASN A 208 5.35 30.94 18.14
CA ASN A 208 5.54 31.91 19.22
C ASN A 208 4.56 33.10 19.17
N SER A 209 3.75 33.21 18.12
CA SER A 209 2.80 34.29 17.97
C SER A 209 1.38 33.88 18.40
N LEU A 210 0.61 34.84 18.85
CA LEU A 210 -0.82 34.63 19.07
C LEU A 210 -1.49 34.29 17.74
N HIS A 211 -2.45 33.40 17.76
CA HIS A 211 -3.26 33.11 16.58
C HIS A 211 -4.04 34.37 16.19
N PRO A 212 -4.08 34.76 14.89
CA PRO A 212 -4.80 35.99 14.47
C PRO A 212 -6.27 36.00 14.86
N ALA A 213 -6.91 34.82 14.94
CA ALA A 213 -8.30 34.70 15.38
C ALA A 213 -8.47 34.81 16.88
N ALA A 214 -7.41 34.71 17.69
CA ALA A 214 -7.52 34.73 19.14
C ALA A 214 -8.02 36.10 19.62
N GLU A 215 -9.19 36.11 20.24
CA GLU A 215 -9.81 37.28 20.82
C GLU A 215 -9.37 37.50 22.28
N ASN A 216 -9.81 38.65 22.84
CA ASN A 216 -9.58 38.92 24.26
C ASN A 216 -10.25 37.82 25.13
N HIS A 217 -9.55 37.36 26.17
CA HIS A 217 -10.01 36.32 27.11
C HIS A 217 -11.40 36.57 27.76
N LEU A 218 -11.87 37.80 27.77
CA LEU A 218 -13.19 38.15 28.27
C LEU A 218 -14.30 38.12 27.21
N SER A 219 -13.95 37.94 25.95
CA SER A 219 -14.93 37.89 24.85
C SER A 219 -15.52 36.49 24.72
N PRO A 220 -16.81 36.36 24.35
CA PRO A 220 -17.35 35.07 23.94
C PRO A 220 -16.52 34.44 22.78
N MET A 221 -16.50 33.14 22.72
CA MET A 221 -15.86 32.41 21.63
C MET A 221 -16.51 32.75 20.30
N THR A 222 -15.72 33.01 19.29
CA THR A 222 -16.21 33.26 17.92
C THR A 222 -16.28 31.97 17.10
N TRP A 223 -17.05 31.98 16.02
CA TRP A 223 -17.13 30.84 15.09
C TRP A 223 -15.79 30.48 14.45
N VAL A 224 -14.98 31.48 14.18
CA VAL A 224 -13.63 31.28 13.62
C VAL A 224 -12.70 30.63 14.65
N GLU A 225 -12.73 31.09 15.91
CA GLU A 225 -11.99 30.43 16.98
C GLU A 225 -12.45 28.99 17.18
N ALA A 226 -13.77 28.75 17.14
CA ALA A 226 -14.31 27.40 17.25
C ALA A 226 -13.85 26.49 16.11
N TRP A 227 -13.79 27.00 14.87
CA TRP A 227 -13.21 26.27 13.74
C TRP A 227 -11.75 25.93 14.01
N GLU A 228 -10.91 26.92 14.35
CA GLU A 228 -9.48 26.72 14.56
C GLU A 228 -9.19 25.74 15.70
N VAL A 229 -9.91 25.84 16.80
CA VAL A 229 -9.74 24.99 17.99
C VAL A 229 -10.22 23.56 17.73
N SER A 230 -11.31 23.38 16.96
CA SER A 230 -11.89 22.06 16.71
C SER A 230 -11.35 21.37 15.45
N ARG A 231 -10.44 21.99 14.69
CA ARG A 231 -9.86 21.34 13.53
C ARG A 231 -9.21 20.00 13.92
N PRO A 232 -9.45 18.93 13.15
CA PRO A 232 -8.82 17.65 13.42
C PRO A 232 -7.34 17.65 13.06
N TRP A 233 -6.60 16.75 13.67
CA TRP A 233 -5.27 16.37 13.25
C TRP A 233 -5.34 15.22 12.25
N PHE A 234 -4.34 15.14 11.39
CA PHE A 234 -4.18 14.10 10.35
C PHE A 234 -2.94 13.26 10.59
N VAL A 235 -2.13 13.67 11.54
CA VAL A 235 -0.91 13.02 12.00
C VAL A 235 -0.92 13.01 13.52
N ASP A 236 -0.12 12.13 14.11
CA ASP A 236 0.13 12.19 15.54
C ASP A 236 1.19 13.27 15.83
N PRO A 237 0.83 14.42 16.40
CA PRO A 237 1.76 15.52 16.62
C PRO A 237 2.78 15.23 17.71
N ASP A 238 2.49 14.27 18.59
CA ASP A 238 3.37 13.82 19.67
C ASP A 238 4.20 12.60 19.25
N GLY A 239 3.95 12.09 18.04
CA GLY A 239 4.72 11.03 17.43
C GLY A 239 6.19 11.43 17.18
N SER A 240 7.08 10.43 17.22
CA SER A 240 8.53 10.65 17.14
C SER A 240 9.03 11.20 15.80
N SER A 241 8.22 11.18 14.75
CA SER A 241 8.70 11.41 13.38
C SER A 241 7.92 12.42 12.53
N PHE A 242 6.87 13.04 13.02
CA PHE A 242 6.02 13.99 12.25
C PHE A 242 5.67 13.50 10.84
N THR A 243 5.37 12.22 10.69
CA THR A 243 4.97 11.61 9.42
C THR A 243 3.48 11.31 9.47
N GLU A 244 2.84 11.22 8.31
CA GLU A 244 1.43 10.78 8.23
C GLU A 244 1.22 9.38 8.80
N THR A 245 2.28 8.56 8.80
CA THR A 245 2.25 7.20 9.35
C THR A 245 2.69 7.19 10.80
N THR A 246 1.81 6.79 11.70
CA THR A 246 2.13 6.49 13.10
C THR A 246 2.71 5.09 13.22
N CYS A 247 3.84 4.96 13.92
CA CYS A 247 4.51 3.67 14.11
C CYS A 247 4.54 3.28 15.58
N HIS A 248 4.37 1.97 15.85
CA HIS A 248 4.58 1.41 17.17
C HIS A 248 6.00 1.74 17.68
N PRO A 249 6.21 2.00 18.99
CA PRO A 249 7.53 2.36 19.54
C PRO A 249 8.67 1.40 19.17
N ASN A 250 8.36 0.10 18.99
CA ASN A 250 9.33 -0.93 18.57
C ASN A 250 9.35 -1.17 17.05
N ASP A 251 8.74 -0.30 16.26
CA ASP A 251 8.83 -0.25 14.78
C ASP A 251 8.24 -1.46 14.01
N TRP A 252 7.36 -2.24 14.61
CA TRP A 252 6.80 -3.43 13.98
C TRP A 252 5.33 -3.31 13.54
N PHE A 253 4.63 -2.23 13.90
CA PHE A 253 3.27 -1.93 13.46
C PHE A 253 3.17 -0.49 12.99
N GLN A 254 2.28 -0.22 12.03
CA GLN A 254 2.01 1.14 11.54
C GLN A 254 0.53 1.36 11.25
N GLY A 255 0.10 2.62 11.35
CA GLY A 255 -1.23 3.07 11.01
C GLY A 255 -1.23 4.50 10.50
N GLU A 256 -2.30 4.88 9.83
CA GLU A 256 -2.55 6.25 9.36
C GLU A 256 -3.94 6.65 9.84
N TYR A 257 -4.04 7.80 10.47
CA TYR A 257 -5.32 8.33 10.95
C TYR A 257 -5.96 9.19 9.87
N ASP A 258 -7.28 9.05 9.66
CA ASP A 258 -8.00 9.97 8.79
C ASP A 258 -8.21 11.30 9.51
N LEU A 259 -8.84 11.29 10.71
CA LEU A 259 -9.05 12.48 11.54
C LEU A 259 -8.86 12.15 13.03
N VAL A 260 -8.19 13.05 13.74
CA VAL A 260 -8.05 12.96 15.21
C VAL A 260 -8.49 14.28 15.85
N TYR A 261 -9.55 14.24 16.65
CA TYR A 261 -10.03 15.39 17.41
C TYR A 261 -9.45 15.37 18.82
N ARG A 262 -9.02 16.55 19.31
CA ARG A 262 -8.40 16.69 20.63
C ARG A 262 -8.89 17.90 21.46
N TRP A 263 -9.79 18.69 20.91
CA TRP A 263 -10.23 19.94 21.53
C TRP A 263 -10.96 19.75 22.87
N THR A 264 -11.58 18.59 23.11
CA THR A 264 -12.22 18.23 24.39
C THR A 264 -11.22 17.97 25.51
N GLY A 265 -9.91 17.94 25.23
CA GLY A 265 -8.86 17.50 26.14
C GLY A 265 -8.64 15.99 26.15
N LYS A 266 -9.44 15.24 25.39
CA LYS A 266 -9.31 13.80 25.16
C LYS A 266 -9.28 13.50 23.68
N ILE A 267 -8.83 12.31 23.32
CA ILE A 267 -8.65 11.89 21.93
C ILE A 267 -9.92 11.23 21.39
N ARG A 268 -10.33 11.63 20.20
CA ARG A 268 -11.35 10.94 19.42
C ARG A 268 -10.84 10.68 18.02
N ILE A 269 -10.80 9.40 17.62
CA ILE A 269 -10.31 8.95 16.33
C ILE A 269 -11.52 8.71 15.40
N VAL A 270 -11.48 9.28 14.22
CA VAL A 270 -12.53 9.19 13.21
C VAL A 270 -11.97 8.58 11.95
N ASP A 271 -12.69 7.64 11.38
CA ASP A 271 -12.41 6.99 10.11
C ASP A 271 -13.47 7.44 9.09
N LEU A 272 -13.02 8.02 7.98
CA LEU A 272 -13.89 8.52 6.92
C LEU A 272 -14.25 7.41 5.94
N LYS A 273 -15.52 7.30 5.54
CA LYS A 273 -15.96 6.33 4.54
C LYS A 273 -16.89 6.95 3.52
N ALA A 274 -16.36 7.15 2.32
CA ALA A 274 -17.12 7.63 1.16
C ALA A 274 -18.01 6.52 0.58
N SER A 275 -18.91 5.98 1.39
CA SER A 275 -19.83 4.91 1.01
C SER A 275 -21.28 5.40 0.97
N VAL A 276 -22.07 4.84 0.07
CA VAL A 276 -23.51 5.13 -0.02
C VAL A 276 -24.37 4.42 1.04
N GLY A 277 -23.74 3.76 2.01
CA GLY A 277 -24.42 3.14 3.14
C GLY A 277 -25.24 1.88 2.80
N LYS A 278 -25.08 1.31 1.62
CA LYS A 278 -25.76 0.07 1.22
C LYS A 278 -24.95 -1.16 1.68
N GLY A 279 -25.49 -1.88 2.63
CA GLY A 279 -24.90 -3.10 3.20
C GLY A 279 -23.94 -2.80 4.37
N ASP A 280 -24.10 -3.54 5.46
CA ASP A 280 -23.20 -3.40 6.61
C ASP A 280 -21.87 -4.15 6.37
N ARG A 281 -20.84 -3.41 6.02
CA ARG A 281 -19.45 -3.89 5.92
C ARG A 281 -18.58 -3.31 7.02
N SER A 282 -19.19 -2.80 8.09
CA SER A 282 -18.51 -2.04 9.14
C SER A 282 -17.58 -2.87 10.02
N GLY A 283 -17.67 -4.20 10.00
CA GLY A 283 -16.84 -5.06 10.85
C GLY A 283 -15.34 -4.84 10.71
N GLY A 284 -14.85 -4.71 9.47
CA GLY A 284 -13.44 -4.40 9.22
C GLY A 284 -13.05 -3.00 9.69
N TYR A 285 -13.92 -2.01 9.53
CA TYR A 285 -13.67 -0.64 9.96
C TYR A 285 -13.68 -0.50 11.49
N ILE A 286 -14.56 -1.26 12.16
CA ILE A 286 -14.58 -1.33 13.63
C ILE A 286 -13.26 -1.86 14.17
N GLU A 287 -12.77 -2.98 13.61
CA GLU A 287 -11.48 -3.55 14.02
C GLU A 287 -10.32 -2.61 13.69
N GLN A 288 -10.34 -1.92 12.56
CA GLN A 288 -9.34 -0.93 12.18
C GLN A 288 -9.24 0.19 13.22
N LEU A 289 -10.38 0.79 13.60
CA LEU A 289 -10.42 1.86 14.59
C LEU A 289 -9.95 1.39 15.97
N ARG A 290 -10.32 0.17 16.37
CA ARG A 290 -9.85 -0.42 17.65
C ARG A 290 -8.33 -0.62 17.65
N LEU A 291 -7.74 -1.03 16.52
CA LEU A 291 -6.29 -1.11 16.35
C LEU A 291 -5.65 0.28 16.35
N TYR A 292 -6.31 1.28 15.81
CA TYR A 292 -5.83 2.66 15.84
C TYR A 292 -5.86 3.26 17.25
N SER A 293 -6.86 2.94 18.07
CA SER A 293 -6.86 3.35 19.48
C SER A 293 -5.77 2.65 20.28
N TRP A 294 -5.48 1.37 19.96
CA TRP A 294 -4.37 0.65 20.58
C TRP A 294 -3.02 1.26 20.20
N ILE A 295 -2.76 1.56 18.93
CA ILE A 295 -1.46 2.15 18.54
C ILE A 295 -1.29 3.56 19.11
N TRP A 296 -2.37 4.36 19.21
CA TRP A 296 -2.33 5.64 19.91
C TRP A 296 -1.89 5.47 21.37
N TRP A 297 -2.51 4.53 22.06
CA TRP A 297 -2.19 4.23 23.45
C TRP A 297 -0.72 3.78 23.63
N GLU A 298 -0.20 2.92 22.76
CA GLU A 298 1.21 2.49 22.79
C GLU A 298 2.19 3.64 22.50
N THR A 299 1.90 4.49 21.52
CA THR A 299 2.77 5.60 21.15
C THR A 299 2.81 6.72 22.20
N HIS A 300 1.79 6.81 23.03
CA HIS A 300 1.69 7.79 24.12
C HIS A 300 2.00 7.20 25.50
N ALA A 301 2.83 6.17 25.55
CA ALA A 301 3.27 5.52 26.80
C ALA A 301 2.10 5.07 27.70
N ARG A 302 0.96 4.69 27.08
CA ARG A 302 -0.26 4.20 27.73
C ARG A 302 -0.92 5.21 28.67
N LYS A 303 -0.76 6.50 28.40
CA LYS A 303 -1.24 7.60 29.26
C LYS A 303 -2.36 8.43 28.63
N ASP A 304 -2.33 8.62 27.32
CA ASP A 304 -3.36 9.40 26.62
C ASP A 304 -4.64 8.57 26.45
N GLU A 305 -5.74 9.15 26.92
CA GLU A 305 -7.04 8.51 26.87
C GLU A 305 -7.74 8.81 25.54
N VAL A 306 -8.01 7.76 24.78
CA VAL A 306 -8.94 7.83 23.66
C VAL A 306 -10.35 7.69 24.22
N GLU A 307 -11.19 8.72 24.07
CA GLU A 307 -12.56 8.73 24.62
C GLU A 307 -13.61 8.22 23.63
N GLY A 308 -13.27 8.18 22.31
CA GLY A 308 -14.23 7.79 21.30
C GLY A 308 -13.62 7.35 19.98
N LEU A 309 -14.31 6.41 19.35
CA LEU A 309 -14.03 5.92 18.00
C LEU A 309 -15.27 6.11 17.15
N GLU A 310 -15.14 6.72 15.98
CA GLU A 310 -16.27 7.04 15.12
C GLU A 310 -15.99 6.66 13.66
N ILE A 311 -16.97 6.12 12.97
CA ILE A 311 -16.98 5.99 11.51
C ILE A 311 -17.93 7.05 10.97
N TRP A 312 -17.41 7.91 10.10
CA TRP A 312 -18.23 8.90 9.41
C TRP A 312 -18.58 8.40 8.00
N TYR A 313 -19.83 8.00 7.83
CA TYR A 313 -20.36 7.59 6.52
C TYR A 313 -20.79 8.82 5.73
N LEU A 314 -19.98 9.24 4.79
CA LEU A 314 -20.17 10.50 4.05
C LEU A 314 -21.36 10.44 3.06
N GLY A 315 -21.71 9.25 2.55
CA GLY A 315 -22.88 9.12 1.68
C GLY A 315 -24.20 9.48 2.37
N PRO A 316 -24.55 8.86 3.51
CA PRO A 316 -25.74 9.23 4.27
C PRO A 316 -25.52 10.41 5.23
N GLY A 317 -24.29 10.91 5.40
CA GLY A 317 -23.96 11.96 6.36
C GLY A 317 -24.21 11.54 7.82
N THR A 318 -23.82 10.32 8.20
CA THR A 318 -24.12 9.76 9.53
C THR A 318 -22.86 9.28 10.23
N ILE A 319 -22.91 9.32 11.57
CA ILE A 319 -21.83 8.86 12.45
C ILE A 319 -22.24 7.52 13.08
N LYS A 320 -21.34 6.53 13.01
CA LYS A 320 -21.42 5.29 13.80
C LYS A 320 -20.35 5.32 14.88
N LYS A 321 -20.78 5.29 16.16
CA LYS A 321 -19.86 5.14 17.27
C LYS A 321 -19.40 3.68 17.38
N VAL A 322 -18.11 3.49 17.64
CA VAL A 322 -17.48 2.18 17.78
C VAL A 322 -17.14 1.96 19.26
N PRO A 323 -17.42 0.77 19.81
CA PRO A 323 -17.06 0.45 21.19
C PRO A 323 -15.54 0.50 21.39
N MET A 324 -15.11 1.21 22.41
CA MET A 324 -13.71 1.28 22.81
C MET A 324 -13.21 -0.08 23.31
N PRO A 325 -12.00 -0.50 22.93
CA PRO A 325 -11.36 -1.63 23.59
C PRO A 325 -11.00 -1.26 25.03
N SER A 326 -11.17 -2.20 25.96
CA SER A 326 -10.66 -2.06 27.32
C SER A 326 -9.13 -2.15 27.35
N GLU A 327 -8.49 -1.66 28.40
CA GLU A 327 -7.03 -1.79 28.59
C GLU A 327 -6.56 -3.25 28.54
N LEU A 328 -7.38 -4.19 29.05
CA LEU A 328 -7.08 -5.61 28.96
C LEU A 328 -7.10 -6.11 27.52
N GLU A 329 -8.04 -5.64 26.71
CA GLU A 329 -8.09 -5.98 25.27
C GLU A 329 -6.92 -5.35 24.51
N MET A 330 -6.55 -4.11 24.81
CA MET A 330 -5.39 -3.46 24.21
C MET A 330 -4.08 -4.16 24.55
N SER A 331 -3.93 -4.62 25.78
CA SER A 331 -2.77 -5.42 26.21
C SER A 331 -2.71 -6.77 25.46
N LYS A 332 -3.86 -7.42 25.26
CA LYS A 332 -3.94 -8.64 24.45
C LYS A 332 -3.61 -8.39 22.98
N TYR A 333 -4.05 -7.26 22.41
CA TYR A 333 -3.66 -6.88 21.05
C TYR A 333 -2.14 -6.83 20.89
N ASN A 334 -1.45 -6.22 21.86
CA ASN A 334 0.01 -6.15 21.79
C ASN A 334 0.63 -7.56 21.64
N ASP A 335 0.25 -8.48 22.51
CA ASP A 335 0.82 -9.83 22.54
C ASP A 335 0.46 -10.63 21.27
N GLU A 336 -0.82 -10.59 20.86
CA GLU A 336 -1.31 -11.30 19.69
C GLU A 336 -0.70 -10.77 18.39
N LEU A 337 -0.53 -9.45 18.27
CA LEU A 337 -0.01 -8.81 17.07
C LEU A 337 1.51 -8.96 16.97
N GLU A 338 2.22 -8.93 18.09
CA GLU A 338 3.65 -9.21 18.13
C GLU A 338 3.94 -10.68 17.76
N GLU A 339 3.13 -11.62 18.27
CA GLU A 339 3.21 -13.03 17.87
C GLU A 339 2.96 -13.20 16.37
N LEU A 340 1.93 -12.53 15.82
CA LEU A 340 1.65 -12.53 14.39
C LEU A 340 2.81 -11.94 13.59
N TYR A 341 3.35 -10.81 14.03
CA TYR A 341 4.50 -10.19 13.40
C TYR A 341 5.69 -11.14 13.34
N LEU A 342 6.05 -11.77 14.45
CA LEU A 342 7.14 -12.72 14.52
C LEU A 342 6.89 -13.94 13.63
N LYS A 343 5.67 -14.45 13.58
CA LYS A 343 5.28 -15.57 12.72
C LYS A 343 5.48 -15.25 11.24
N ILE A 344 5.10 -14.05 10.81
CA ILE A 344 5.19 -13.60 9.41
C ILE A 344 6.64 -13.26 9.02
N HIS A 345 7.45 -12.75 9.96
CA HIS A 345 8.78 -12.19 9.67
C HIS A 345 9.94 -13.12 10.00
N SER A 346 9.72 -14.21 10.75
CA SER A 346 10.78 -15.17 11.05
C SER A 346 11.31 -15.90 9.80
N LYS A 347 10.45 -16.10 8.84
CA LYS A 347 10.74 -16.59 7.48
C LYS A 347 9.71 -16.02 6.51
N VAL A 348 10.00 -16.02 5.21
CA VAL A 348 8.94 -15.75 4.21
C VAL A 348 7.92 -16.88 4.33
N PRO A 349 6.65 -16.60 4.62
CA PRO A 349 5.64 -17.64 4.78
C PRO A 349 5.41 -18.41 3.48
N ASP A 350 5.30 -19.72 3.61
CA ASP A 350 4.81 -20.59 2.56
C ASP A 350 3.28 -20.60 2.54
N ILE A 351 2.71 -21.03 1.43
CA ILE A 351 1.27 -21.18 1.30
C ILE A 351 0.69 -22.15 2.36
N SER A 352 1.45 -23.16 2.75
CA SER A 352 1.09 -24.13 3.81
C SER A 352 1.05 -23.50 5.22
N ASP A 353 1.81 -22.43 5.46
CA ASP A 353 1.79 -21.68 6.73
C ASP A 353 0.52 -20.81 6.86
N CYS A 354 -0.19 -20.62 5.77
CA CYS A 354 -1.35 -19.75 5.65
C CYS A 354 -2.61 -20.53 5.24
N PRO A 355 -3.21 -21.31 6.14
CA PRO A 355 -4.36 -22.15 5.80
C PRO A 355 -5.57 -21.31 5.38
N PRO A 356 -6.43 -21.83 4.48
CA PRO A 356 -7.69 -21.19 4.16
C PRO A 356 -8.62 -21.21 5.38
N ASN A 357 -9.43 -20.15 5.50
CA ASN A 357 -10.44 -20.04 6.55
C ASN A 357 -11.84 -19.90 5.93
N PRO A 358 -12.43 -20.97 5.40
CA PRO A 358 -13.81 -20.95 4.95
C PRO A 358 -14.71 -20.73 6.17
N SER A 359 -15.66 -19.84 6.05
CA SER A 359 -16.67 -19.65 7.06
C SER A 359 -17.88 -18.93 6.48
N PRO A 360 -19.06 -19.05 7.11
CA PRO A 360 -20.22 -18.29 6.69
C PRO A 360 -19.94 -16.80 6.79
N LEU A 361 -20.57 -16.01 5.93
CA LEU A 361 -20.53 -14.57 6.04
C LEU A 361 -21.18 -14.14 7.36
N ARG A 362 -20.51 -13.25 8.07
CA ARG A 362 -21.01 -12.63 9.28
C ARG A 362 -20.99 -11.13 9.12
N TYR A 363 -22.04 -10.51 9.57
CA TYR A 363 -22.09 -9.07 9.73
C TYR A 363 -22.08 -8.74 11.22
N PHE A 364 -21.66 -7.55 11.53
CA PHE A 364 -21.66 -7.05 12.91
C PHE A 364 -22.94 -6.27 13.15
N ASP A 365 -23.46 -6.34 14.34
CA ASP A 365 -24.54 -5.48 14.78
C ASP A 365 -24.06 -4.01 14.97
N VAL A 366 -24.98 -3.15 15.41
CA VAL A 366 -24.67 -1.73 15.64
C VAL A 366 -23.59 -1.55 16.71
N GLY A 367 -23.47 -2.49 17.64
CA GLY A 367 -22.46 -2.49 18.70
C GLY A 367 -21.11 -3.12 18.29
N GLY A 368 -20.97 -3.58 17.06
CA GLY A 368 -19.76 -4.27 16.59
C GLY A 368 -19.66 -5.73 17.03
N ILE A 369 -20.75 -6.33 17.47
CA ILE A 369 -20.84 -7.74 17.87
C ILE A 369 -21.15 -8.59 16.61
N PRO A 370 -20.41 -9.69 16.36
CA PRO A 370 -20.73 -10.58 15.25
C PRO A 370 -22.17 -11.10 15.33
N SER A 371 -22.87 -11.07 14.17
CA SER A 371 -24.22 -11.58 14.07
C SER A 371 -24.27 -13.08 14.42
N ASP A 372 -25.25 -13.50 15.23
CA ASP A 372 -25.51 -14.89 15.58
C ASP A 372 -27.04 -15.15 15.48
N PRO A 373 -27.51 -15.99 14.58
CA PRO A 373 -26.75 -16.79 13.63
C PRO A 373 -26.05 -15.96 12.53
N PRO A 374 -25.05 -16.53 11.84
CA PRO A 374 -24.45 -15.89 10.68
C PRO A 374 -25.50 -15.50 9.64
N VAL A 375 -25.31 -14.37 8.96
CA VAL A 375 -26.25 -13.90 7.91
C VAL A 375 -26.39 -14.93 6.79
N ASP A 376 -25.29 -15.61 6.43
CA ASP A 376 -25.29 -16.68 5.45
C ASP A 376 -24.90 -17.98 6.16
N PRO A 377 -25.83 -18.96 6.26
CA PRO A 377 -25.55 -20.24 6.93
C PRO A 377 -24.62 -21.17 6.14
N ASN A 378 -24.33 -20.87 4.86
CA ASN A 378 -23.42 -21.65 4.06
C ASN A 378 -22.01 -21.62 4.68
N PRO A 379 -21.43 -22.78 5.06
CA PRO A 379 -20.11 -22.81 5.71
C PRO A 379 -18.97 -22.33 4.80
N LYS A 380 -19.18 -22.28 3.49
CA LYS A 380 -18.21 -21.80 2.50
C LYS A 380 -18.54 -20.42 1.93
N ALA A 381 -19.53 -19.70 2.45
CA ALA A 381 -20.04 -18.45 1.86
C ALA A 381 -18.94 -17.41 1.63
N ARG A 382 -17.95 -17.33 2.50
CA ARG A 382 -16.79 -16.44 2.32
C ARG A 382 -15.95 -16.84 1.12
N CYS A 383 -15.68 -18.13 0.94
CA CYS A 383 -14.88 -18.65 -0.16
C CYS A 383 -15.60 -18.47 -1.50
N GLU A 384 -16.90 -18.70 -1.56
CA GLU A 384 -17.69 -18.50 -2.78
C GLU A 384 -17.71 -17.05 -3.26
N LYS A 385 -17.63 -16.10 -2.34
CA LYS A 385 -17.56 -14.66 -2.62
C LYS A 385 -16.15 -14.10 -2.69
N CYS A 386 -15.13 -14.96 -2.55
CA CYS A 386 -13.73 -14.56 -2.59
C CYS A 386 -13.26 -14.35 -4.03
N ASP A 387 -12.60 -13.23 -4.28
CA ASP A 387 -12.02 -12.92 -5.60
C ASP A 387 -10.93 -13.92 -6.00
N LEU A 388 -10.34 -14.63 -5.03
CA LEU A 388 -9.24 -15.57 -5.21
C LEU A 388 -9.69 -17.03 -5.28
N ARG A 389 -11.00 -17.29 -5.33
CA ARG A 389 -11.54 -18.64 -5.35
C ARG A 389 -11.00 -19.53 -6.48
N GLY A 390 -10.66 -18.90 -7.62
CA GLY A 390 -10.14 -19.63 -8.78
C GLY A 390 -8.74 -20.20 -8.64
N ILE A 391 -8.02 -19.84 -7.58
CA ILE A 391 -6.65 -20.32 -7.32
C ILE A 391 -6.51 -20.92 -5.92
N CYS A 392 -7.54 -20.86 -5.10
CA CYS A 392 -7.51 -21.39 -3.74
C CYS A 392 -7.97 -22.84 -3.73
N GLU A 393 -7.16 -23.74 -3.16
CA GLU A 393 -7.46 -25.16 -3.04
C GLU A 393 -8.76 -25.50 -2.28
N ASN A 394 -9.26 -24.55 -1.48
CA ASN A 394 -10.49 -24.70 -0.73
C ASN A 394 -11.73 -24.25 -1.51
N SER A 395 -11.57 -23.83 -2.76
CA SER A 395 -12.68 -23.55 -3.65
C SER A 395 -13.03 -24.80 -4.45
N ASP A 396 -14.31 -24.95 -4.83
CA ASP A 396 -14.74 -26.02 -5.73
C ASP A 396 -14.46 -25.65 -7.21
N TYR A 397 -13.73 -24.57 -7.43
CA TYR A 397 -13.37 -24.07 -8.75
C TYR A 397 -12.06 -24.72 -9.20
N GLU A 398 -12.12 -25.50 -10.26
CA GLU A 398 -10.97 -26.11 -10.91
C GLU A 398 -10.61 -25.33 -12.19
N LEU A 399 -9.31 -25.05 -12.36
CA LEU A 399 -8.80 -24.59 -13.66
C LEU A 399 -8.88 -25.78 -14.62
N VAL A 400 -9.75 -25.63 -15.63
CA VAL A 400 -9.82 -26.63 -16.70
C VAL A 400 -8.60 -26.45 -17.61
N LEU A 401 -7.62 -27.32 -17.47
CA LEU A 401 -6.47 -27.34 -18.36
C LEU A 401 -6.90 -27.76 -19.77
N PRO A 402 -6.36 -27.15 -20.83
CA PRO A 402 -6.64 -27.57 -22.19
C PRO A 402 -6.13 -28.99 -22.42
N SER A 403 -6.74 -29.72 -23.34
CA SER A 403 -6.28 -31.05 -23.70
C SER A 403 -4.81 -31.00 -24.16
N GLU A 404 -4.00 -31.93 -23.70
CA GLU A 404 -2.59 -32.04 -24.01
C GLU A 404 -2.30 -31.93 -25.51
N ASN A 405 -3.13 -32.51 -26.36
CA ASN A 405 -3.03 -32.46 -27.82
C ASN A 405 -3.03 -31.06 -28.43
N ARG A 406 -3.60 -30.06 -27.78
CA ARG A 406 -3.61 -28.68 -28.28
C ARG A 406 -2.31 -27.97 -27.99
N LEU A 407 -1.63 -28.34 -26.92
CA LEU A 407 -0.37 -27.75 -26.50
C LEU A 407 0.84 -28.43 -27.13
N GLU A 408 0.78 -29.73 -27.42
CA GLU A 408 1.84 -30.48 -28.12
C GLU A 408 2.28 -29.81 -29.43
N LYS A 409 1.37 -29.15 -30.14
CA LYS A 409 1.70 -28.40 -31.36
C LYS A 409 2.58 -27.17 -31.14
N PHE A 410 2.65 -26.66 -29.90
CA PHE A 410 3.30 -25.41 -29.56
C PHE A 410 4.43 -25.57 -28.55
N SER A 411 4.45 -26.65 -27.80
CA SER A 411 5.44 -26.95 -26.77
C SER A 411 6.45 -27.98 -27.27
N HIS A 412 7.53 -27.56 -27.88
CA HIS A 412 8.49 -28.48 -28.48
C HIS A 412 9.63 -28.89 -27.56
N ALA A 413 9.93 -28.13 -26.52
CA ALA A 413 11.18 -28.31 -25.78
C ALA A 413 10.98 -28.50 -24.27
N TRP A 414 9.93 -27.91 -23.67
CA TRP A 414 9.74 -27.93 -22.21
C TRP A 414 8.35 -28.38 -21.83
N PRO A 415 8.21 -29.11 -20.71
CA PRO A 415 6.90 -29.42 -20.13
C PRO A 415 6.19 -28.15 -19.63
N ILE A 416 4.89 -28.26 -19.38
CA ILE A 416 4.15 -27.24 -18.66
C ILE A 416 4.60 -27.27 -17.21
N THR A 417 5.01 -26.12 -16.69
CA THR A 417 5.50 -25.96 -15.33
C THR A 417 4.47 -25.19 -14.50
N LEU A 418 4.17 -25.67 -13.30
CA LEU A 418 3.36 -24.95 -12.35
C LEU A 418 4.08 -23.66 -11.91
N MET A 419 3.34 -22.60 -11.68
CA MET A 419 3.94 -21.28 -11.40
C MET A 419 4.77 -21.28 -10.11
N ASP A 420 4.38 -22.08 -9.12
CA ASP A 420 5.15 -22.20 -7.88
C ASP A 420 6.45 -22.99 -8.06
N ASP A 421 6.50 -23.90 -9.03
CA ASP A 421 7.69 -24.69 -9.33
C ASP A 421 8.76 -23.94 -10.15
N ILE A 422 8.42 -22.75 -10.68
CA ILE A 422 9.40 -21.92 -11.40
C ILE A 422 10.51 -21.49 -10.43
N LYS A 423 11.73 -21.89 -10.73
CA LYS A 423 12.93 -21.53 -9.97
C LYS A 423 13.68 -20.40 -10.65
N THR A 424 13.85 -19.30 -9.93
CA THR A 424 14.62 -18.14 -10.38
C THR A 424 16.02 -18.10 -9.81
N ARG A 425 16.27 -18.91 -8.78
CA ARG A 425 17.52 -18.95 -8.02
C ARG A 425 18.07 -20.35 -7.93
N HIS A 426 19.38 -20.47 -8.11
CA HIS A 426 20.06 -21.75 -8.20
C HIS A 426 21.37 -21.69 -7.40
N THR A 427 21.86 -22.88 -7.03
CA THR A 427 23.25 -23.04 -6.62
C THR A 427 24.06 -23.39 -7.86
N VAL A 428 25.17 -22.69 -8.08
CA VAL A 428 26.09 -22.91 -9.22
C VAL A 428 27.52 -23.06 -8.72
N ILE A 429 28.27 -23.92 -9.37
CA ILE A 429 29.69 -24.14 -9.08
C ILE A 429 30.47 -24.08 -10.39
N GLY A 430 31.56 -23.34 -10.39
CA GLY A 430 32.40 -23.24 -11.56
C GLY A 430 33.72 -22.50 -11.28
N GLU A 431 34.58 -22.52 -12.27
CA GLU A 431 35.87 -21.86 -12.25
C GLU A 431 35.72 -20.40 -12.68
N VAL A 432 36.31 -19.49 -11.92
CA VAL A 432 36.34 -18.06 -12.19
C VAL A 432 37.34 -17.73 -13.30
N ARG A 433 36.88 -17.04 -14.31
CA ARG A 433 37.70 -16.49 -15.39
C ARG A 433 37.36 -15.03 -15.66
N GLU A 434 38.32 -14.30 -16.19
CA GLU A 434 38.15 -12.89 -16.58
C GLU A 434 37.57 -12.05 -15.42
N LEU A 435 38.14 -12.19 -14.22
CA LEU A 435 37.69 -11.46 -13.05
C LEU A 435 38.05 -9.99 -13.18
N ASP A 436 37.01 -9.13 -13.08
CA ASP A 436 37.12 -7.67 -12.99
C ASP A 436 36.46 -7.22 -11.69
N GLY A 437 37.26 -6.60 -10.82
CA GLY A 437 36.86 -6.20 -9.47
C GLY A 437 37.27 -7.23 -8.40
N PRO A 438 36.77 -7.05 -7.15
CA PRO A 438 35.78 -6.04 -6.71
C PRO A 438 36.34 -4.62 -6.68
N ASN A 439 35.68 -3.70 -7.36
CA ASN A 439 35.99 -2.27 -7.36
C ASN A 439 34.95 -1.51 -6.52
N LEU A 440 35.42 -0.72 -5.56
CA LEU A 440 34.52 0.08 -4.73
C LEU A 440 34.23 1.42 -5.42
N ASN A 441 32.96 1.69 -5.66
CA ASN A 441 32.49 2.95 -6.22
C ASN A 441 32.41 4.05 -5.15
N PRO A 442 32.40 5.32 -5.55
CA PRO A 442 32.29 6.45 -4.61
C PRO A 442 30.99 6.45 -3.78
N ASP A 443 29.93 5.83 -4.26
CA ASP A 443 28.64 5.66 -3.57
C ASP A 443 28.61 4.46 -2.61
N GLY A 444 29.75 3.75 -2.46
CA GLY A 444 29.87 2.58 -1.60
C GLY A 444 29.38 1.26 -2.24
N THR A 445 28.90 1.30 -3.47
CA THR A 445 28.57 0.07 -4.22
C THR A 445 29.83 -0.63 -4.72
N VAL A 446 29.72 -1.95 -4.95
CA VAL A 446 30.84 -2.76 -5.44
C VAL A 446 30.54 -3.22 -6.84
N ASP A 447 31.43 -2.88 -7.78
CA ASP A 447 31.44 -3.46 -9.11
C ASP A 447 32.28 -4.74 -9.11
N LEU A 448 31.67 -5.82 -9.55
CA LEU A 448 32.29 -7.12 -9.69
C LEU A 448 31.69 -7.82 -10.91
N SER A 449 32.52 -8.29 -11.81
CA SER A 449 32.09 -9.15 -12.90
C SER A 449 33.16 -10.19 -13.23
N PHE A 450 32.70 -11.36 -13.66
CA PHE A 450 33.56 -12.44 -14.11
C PHE A 450 32.79 -13.44 -14.97
N LYS A 451 33.48 -14.36 -15.60
CA LYS A 451 32.88 -15.54 -16.21
C LYS A 451 33.02 -16.73 -15.27
N LEU A 452 31.94 -17.50 -15.13
CA LEU A 452 31.94 -18.76 -14.42
C LEU A 452 31.85 -19.89 -15.45
N ILE A 453 32.73 -20.89 -15.33
CA ILE A 453 32.84 -21.99 -16.29
C ILE A 453 32.80 -23.30 -15.50
N ASP A 454 31.90 -24.22 -15.85
CA ASP A 454 31.77 -25.53 -15.20
C ASP A 454 32.26 -26.72 -16.06
N GLY A 455 32.89 -26.43 -17.19
CA GLY A 455 33.37 -27.41 -18.13
C GLY A 455 32.39 -27.73 -19.28
N TYR A 456 31.12 -27.39 -19.15
CA TYR A 456 30.06 -27.59 -20.13
C TYR A 456 29.47 -26.26 -20.60
N GLU A 457 29.19 -25.39 -19.66
CA GLU A 457 28.58 -24.10 -19.90
C GLU A 457 29.41 -22.95 -19.32
N ARG A 458 29.11 -21.76 -19.77
CA ARG A 458 29.67 -20.51 -19.25
C ARG A 458 28.55 -19.55 -18.91
N ALA A 459 28.69 -18.86 -17.79
CA ALA A 459 27.80 -17.78 -17.40
C ALA A 459 28.57 -16.49 -17.17
N LYS A 460 27.95 -15.37 -17.51
CA LYS A 460 28.43 -14.05 -17.11
C LYS A 460 27.87 -13.74 -15.71
N VAL A 461 28.78 -13.54 -14.76
CA VAL A 461 28.42 -13.16 -13.39
C VAL A 461 28.65 -11.67 -13.20
N LYS A 462 27.72 -10.99 -12.57
CA LYS A 462 27.82 -9.55 -12.24
C LYS A 462 27.09 -9.24 -10.94
N VAL A 463 27.51 -8.18 -10.27
CA VAL A 463 26.78 -7.65 -9.11
C VAL A 463 25.48 -7.00 -9.59
N HIS A 464 24.39 -7.28 -8.88
CA HIS A 464 23.10 -6.68 -9.19
C HIS A 464 23.13 -5.18 -8.87
N ARG A 465 22.49 -4.37 -9.75
CA ARG A 465 22.46 -2.90 -9.64
C ARG A 465 21.90 -2.34 -8.33
N PHE A 466 21.19 -3.14 -7.53
CA PHE A 466 20.61 -2.76 -6.24
C PHE A 466 21.42 -3.27 -5.04
N GLY A 467 22.64 -3.73 -5.26
CA GLY A 467 23.55 -4.19 -4.23
C GLY A 467 23.99 -5.64 -4.44
N GLY A 468 25.20 -5.93 -3.99
CA GLY A 468 25.82 -7.25 -4.09
C GLY A 468 25.80 -8.01 -2.76
N PRO A 469 26.34 -9.23 -2.74
CA PRO A 469 26.40 -10.05 -1.55
C PRO A 469 27.29 -9.41 -0.47
N LYS A 470 26.85 -9.51 0.79
CA LYS A 470 27.59 -8.96 1.95
C LYS A 470 28.96 -9.61 2.15
N ASN A 471 29.15 -10.81 1.63
CA ASN A 471 30.37 -11.62 1.79
C ASN A 471 31.18 -11.77 0.52
N VAL A 472 31.18 -10.76 -0.36
CA VAL A 472 32.09 -10.76 -1.51
C VAL A 472 33.51 -10.93 -1.00
N SER A 473 34.03 -12.15 -1.15
CA SER A 473 35.35 -12.48 -0.66
C SER A 473 36.42 -11.80 -1.49
N ARG A 474 37.32 -11.07 -0.84
CA ARG A 474 38.53 -10.55 -1.50
C ARG A 474 39.51 -11.66 -1.95
N SER A 475 39.19 -12.91 -1.59
CA SER A 475 39.97 -14.09 -1.97
C SER A 475 39.55 -14.73 -3.29
N ILE A 476 38.49 -14.23 -3.97
CA ILE A 476 38.12 -14.74 -5.28
C ILE A 476 39.23 -14.33 -6.28
N GLN A 477 39.80 -15.31 -6.93
CA GLN A 477 40.86 -15.14 -7.90
C GLN A 477 40.50 -15.84 -9.20
N ASN A 478 41.08 -15.41 -10.31
CA ASN A 478 41.03 -16.15 -11.55
C ASN A 478 41.55 -17.58 -11.32
N GLN A 479 40.87 -18.55 -11.91
CA GLN A 479 41.11 -19.99 -11.77
C GLN A 479 40.71 -20.61 -10.41
N SER A 480 40.10 -19.85 -9.50
CA SER A 480 39.49 -20.44 -8.31
C SER A 480 38.15 -21.06 -8.65
N THR A 481 37.85 -22.23 -8.07
CA THR A 481 36.52 -22.83 -8.15
C THR A 481 35.69 -22.31 -7.00
N ILE A 482 34.56 -21.71 -7.34
CA ILE A 482 33.66 -21.12 -6.35
C ILE A 482 32.27 -21.74 -6.43
N ARG A 483 31.59 -21.70 -5.30
CA ARG A 483 30.18 -22.02 -5.14
C ARG A 483 29.41 -20.70 -4.91
N ILE A 484 28.37 -20.50 -5.69
CA ILE A 484 27.42 -19.40 -5.52
C ILE A 484 26.08 -20.01 -5.17
N GLU A 485 25.64 -19.79 -3.94
CA GLU A 485 24.31 -20.23 -3.48
C GLU A 485 23.30 -19.09 -3.70
N ASN A 486 22.07 -19.46 -3.94
CA ASN A 486 20.96 -18.55 -4.14
C ASN A 486 21.22 -17.52 -5.26
N ALA A 487 21.95 -17.96 -6.29
CA ALA A 487 22.28 -17.15 -7.46
C ALA A 487 21.01 -16.82 -8.25
N LEU A 488 20.76 -15.56 -8.51
CA LEU A 488 19.68 -15.13 -9.39
C LEU A 488 20.09 -15.36 -10.84
N THR A 489 19.42 -16.30 -11.51
CA THR A 489 19.74 -16.69 -12.88
C THR A 489 18.76 -16.08 -13.88
N SER A 490 19.25 -15.67 -15.02
CA SER A 490 18.46 -15.14 -16.12
C SER A 490 19.16 -15.40 -17.46
N ILE A 491 18.46 -15.17 -18.55
CA ILE A 491 19.04 -15.24 -19.88
C ILE A 491 19.11 -13.84 -20.50
N TRP A 492 20.23 -13.50 -21.12
CA TRP A 492 20.40 -12.27 -21.84
C TRP A 492 21.13 -12.54 -23.15
N ARG A 493 20.49 -12.23 -24.28
CA ARG A 493 21.03 -12.50 -25.64
C ARG A 493 21.51 -13.94 -25.81
N SER A 494 20.72 -14.89 -25.31
CA SER A 494 21.00 -16.33 -25.35
C SER A 494 22.19 -16.80 -24.49
N GLU A 495 22.74 -15.94 -23.64
CA GLU A 495 23.76 -16.30 -22.65
C GLU A 495 23.17 -16.35 -21.25
N LEU A 496 23.59 -17.34 -20.45
CA LEU A 496 23.25 -17.40 -19.02
C LEU A 496 23.93 -16.26 -18.28
N VAL A 497 23.14 -15.51 -17.52
CA VAL A 497 23.60 -14.42 -16.66
C VAL A 497 23.24 -14.75 -15.22
N ILE A 498 24.21 -14.60 -14.34
CA ILE A 498 24.06 -14.73 -12.90
C ILE A 498 24.21 -13.34 -12.28
N ASP A 499 23.14 -12.84 -11.68
CA ASP A 499 23.13 -11.60 -10.94
C ASP A 499 23.36 -11.88 -9.45
N LEU A 500 24.42 -11.33 -8.88
CA LEU A 500 24.74 -11.41 -7.47
C LEU A 500 24.04 -10.26 -6.73
N ASP A 501 23.11 -10.60 -5.88
CA ASP A 501 22.42 -9.65 -5.01
C ASP A 501 22.71 -9.91 -3.53
N SER A 502 22.03 -9.19 -2.65
CA SER A 502 22.20 -9.30 -1.19
C SER A 502 21.86 -10.69 -0.62
N LYS A 503 21.14 -11.51 -1.37
CA LYS A 503 20.73 -12.87 -0.99
C LYS A 503 21.70 -13.94 -1.46
N SER A 504 22.60 -13.59 -2.40
CA SER A 504 23.60 -14.53 -2.92
C SER A 504 24.74 -14.71 -1.94
N ILE A 505 25.24 -15.94 -1.83
CA ILE A 505 26.37 -16.31 -0.97
C ILE A 505 27.46 -16.91 -1.85
N ILE A 506 28.67 -16.40 -1.73
CA ILE A 506 29.83 -16.91 -2.45
C ILE A 506 30.79 -17.59 -1.46
N SER A 507 31.22 -18.79 -1.81
CA SER A 507 32.24 -19.54 -1.07
C SER A 507 33.20 -20.24 -2.03
N ILE A 508 34.35 -20.66 -1.55
CA ILE A 508 35.25 -21.55 -2.30
C ILE A 508 34.61 -22.94 -2.28
N ALA A 509 34.52 -23.57 -3.44
CA ALA A 509 33.94 -24.89 -3.56
C ALA A 509 35.00 -25.97 -3.32
N ASP A 510 34.58 -27.08 -2.72
CA ASP A 510 35.41 -28.27 -2.62
C ASP A 510 35.56 -28.94 -4.01
N SER A 511 36.68 -29.59 -4.24
CA SER A 511 37.05 -30.15 -5.55
C SER A 511 36.06 -31.23 -6.05
N GLU A 512 35.27 -31.83 -5.16
CA GLU A 512 34.31 -32.91 -5.47
C GLU A 512 32.89 -32.43 -5.67
N GLU A 513 32.59 -31.16 -5.27
CA GLU A 513 31.24 -30.62 -5.43
C GLU A 513 30.91 -30.32 -6.90
N ARG A 514 29.67 -30.57 -7.26
CA ARG A 514 29.14 -30.29 -8.62
C ARG A 514 27.75 -29.69 -8.52
N ALA A 515 27.52 -28.65 -9.30
CA ALA A 515 26.23 -28.07 -9.57
C ALA A 515 26.28 -27.49 -11.00
N PRO A 516 26.07 -28.34 -12.03
CA PRO A 516 26.30 -27.96 -13.40
C PRO A 516 25.26 -26.95 -13.89
N MET A 517 25.73 -25.93 -14.60
CA MET A 517 24.88 -24.85 -15.12
C MET A 517 23.98 -25.32 -16.26
N ILE A 518 24.31 -26.44 -16.91
CA ILE A 518 23.47 -27.02 -17.97
C ILE A 518 22.10 -27.49 -17.45
N ASP A 519 22.00 -27.79 -16.16
CA ASP A 519 20.74 -28.21 -15.53
C ASP A 519 19.82 -27.03 -15.16
N ILE A 520 20.26 -25.80 -15.38
CA ILE A 520 19.46 -24.63 -15.09
C ILE A 520 18.43 -24.41 -16.19
N GLU A 521 17.17 -24.54 -15.82
CA GLU A 521 16.07 -24.16 -16.70
C GLU A 521 16.01 -22.64 -16.82
N THR A 522 16.26 -22.14 -18.04
CA THR A 522 16.22 -20.71 -18.34
C THR A 522 14.94 -20.28 -19.04
N ARG A 523 14.14 -21.26 -19.48
CA ARG A 523 12.88 -21.05 -20.20
C ARG A 523 11.81 -21.98 -19.67
N VAL A 524 10.55 -21.54 -19.81
CA VAL A 524 9.40 -22.25 -19.22
C VAL A 524 8.17 -22.12 -20.12
N ASN A 525 7.31 -23.13 -20.04
CA ASN A 525 5.94 -23.08 -20.53
C ASN A 525 5.00 -23.04 -19.32
N VAL A 526 4.11 -22.06 -19.28
CA VAL A 526 3.11 -21.92 -18.21
C VAL A 526 1.72 -21.70 -18.77
N ILE A 527 0.71 -22.18 -18.06
CA ILE A 527 -0.70 -21.95 -18.37
C ILE A 527 -1.33 -21.32 -17.12
N GLY A 528 -2.21 -20.36 -17.35
CA GLY A 528 -2.96 -19.78 -16.25
C GLY A 528 -3.99 -18.78 -16.74
N ARG A 529 -4.77 -18.30 -15.78
CA ARG A 529 -5.74 -17.23 -16.00
C ARG A 529 -5.11 -15.86 -15.78
N ILE A 530 -5.50 -14.92 -16.60
CA ILE A 530 -5.07 -13.53 -16.47
C ILE A 530 -5.74 -12.91 -15.24
N TRP A 531 -4.93 -12.62 -14.22
CA TRP A 531 -5.39 -11.91 -13.03
C TRP A 531 -5.44 -10.40 -13.25
N SER A 532 -4.42 -9.84 -13.87
CA SER A 532 -4.31 -8.40 -14.17
C SER A 532 -3.55 -8.14 -15.46
N ILE A 533 -3.90 -7.05 -16.13
CA ILE A 533 -3.26 -6.59 -17.37
C ILE A 533 -2.81 -5.15 -17.20
N ASN A 534 -1.56 -4.90 -17.58
CA ASN A 534 -0.98 -3.56 -17.68
C ASN A 534 -0.39 -3.32 -19.07
N ALA A 535 -0.75 -2.20 -19.66
CA ALA A 535 -0.06 -1.68 -20.84
C ALA A 535 0.53 -0.32 -20.47
N PHE A 536 1.85 -0.22 -20.44
CA PHE A 536 2.54 1.03 -20.10
C PHE A 536 3.18 1.64 -21.36
N PRO A 537 2.55 2.63 -21.99
CA PRO A 537 3.32 3.57 -22.79
C PRO A 537 4.11 4.45 -21.81
N ASN A 538 5.43 4.37 -21.82
CA ASN A 538 6.22 5.37 -21.11
C ASN A 538 6.40 6.61 -22.00
N GLY A 539 6.61 7.79 -21.38
CA GLY A 539 6.83 9.05 -22.09
C GLY A 539 8.07 9.09 -23.00
N LYS A 540 8.82 7.99 -23.09
CA LYS A 540 9.98 7.79 -24.01
C LYS A 540 9.63 6.90 -25.19
N GLY A 541 8.35 6.59 -25.41
CA GLY A 541 7.91 5.74 -26.54
C GLY A 541 8.27 4.26 -26.41
N VAL A 542 8.69 3.78 -25.23
CA VAL A 542 8.94 2.37 -24.96
C VAL A 542 7.63 1.73 -24.51
N ALA A 543 7.00 0.97 -25.37
CA ALA A 543 5.86 0.16 -25.00
C ALA A 543 6.32 -1.00 -24.10
N ARG A 544 5.64 -1.17 -22.98
CA ARG A 544 5.74 -2.34 -22.11
C ARG A 544 4.35 -2.93 -21.94
N TRP A 545 4.22 -4.21 -22.09
CA TRP A 545 3.03 -4.97 -21.75
C TRP A 545 3.37 -5.93 -20.63
N SER A 546 2.54 -6.01 -19.60
CA SER A 546 2.70 -6.99 -18.55
C SER A 546 1.35 -7.45 -18.03
N ILE A 547 1.30 -8.72 -17.63
CA ILE A 547 0.14 -9.35 -17.00
C ILE A 547 0.63 -10.14 -15.79
N THR A 548 -0.28 -10.43 -14.88
CA THR A 548 -0.11 -11.45 -13.86
C THR A 548 -0.95 -12.65 -14.26
N LEU A 549 -0.31 -13.80 -14.40
CA LEU A 549 -0.97 -15.09 -14.55
C LEU A 549 -1.05 -15.80 -13.21
N VAL A 550 -2.13 -16.56 -13.03
CA VAL A 550 -2.36 -17.40 -11.86
C VAL A 550 -2.78 -18.80 -12.29
N ASP A 551 -2.30 -19.81 -11.56
CA ASP A 551 -2.76 -21.20 -11.63
C ASP A 551 -3.11 -21.70 -10.23
N SER A 552 -3.37 -22.99 -10.08
CA SER A 552 -3.70 -23.61 -8.77
C SER A 552 -2.53 -23.60 -7.78
N SER A 553 -1.30 -23.39 -8.25
CA SER A 553 -0.09 -23.42 -7.41
C SER A 553 0.33 -22.01 -6.97
N GLY A 554 0.14 -21.00 -7.81
CA GLY A 554 0.64 -19.67 -7.50
C GLY A 554 0.43 -18.65 -8.60
N SER A 555 1.38 -17.72 -8.71
CA SER A 555 1.33 -16.65 -9.70
C SER A 555 2.69 -16.32 -10.27
N VAL A 556 2.68 -15.78 -11.49
CA VAL A 556 3.88 -15.27 -12.15
C VAL A 556 3.57 -14.00 -12.95
N GLY A 557 4.48 -13.04 -12.90
CA GLY A 557 4.43 -11.86 -13.77
C GLY A 557 4.94 -12.20 -15.17
N ILE A 558 4.16 -11.89 -16.20
CA ILE A 558 4.61 -11.99 -17.60
C ILE A 558 4.90 -10.58 -18.10
N VAL A 559 6.04 -10.38 -18.75
CA VAL A 559 6.42 -9.07 -19.27
C VAL A 559 6.95 -9.16 -20.71
N ALA A 560 6.55 -8.20 -21.53
CA ALA A 560 7.04 -8.02 -22.88
C ALA A 560 7.37 -6.56 -23.17
N PHE A 561 8.39 -6.33 -24.00
CA PHE A 561 8.81 -5.00 -24.39
C PHE A 561 8.84 -4.86 -25.91
N LYS A 562 8.40 -3.72 -26.42
CA LYS A 562 8.51 -3.35 -27.85
C LYS A 562 8.02 -4.47 -28.78
N GLN A 563 8.89 -4.95 -29.66
CA GLN A 563 8.59 -5.97 -30.68
C GLN A 563 8.20 -7.34 -30.11
N PHE A 564 8.43 -7.61 -28.84
CA PHE A 564 8.03 -8.87 -28.20
C PHE A 564 6.64 -8.83 -27.59
N ILE A 565 5.97 -7.67 -27.64
CA ILE A 565 4.56 -7.58 -27.24
C ILE A 565 3.74 -8.42 -28.22
N PRO A 566 2.99 -9.43 -27.73
CA PRO A 566 2.25 -10.32 -28.62
C PRO A 566 1.11 -9.57 -29.30
N VAL A 567 0.86 -9.92 -30.57
CA VAL A 567 -0.21 -9.28 -31.36
C VAL A 567 -1.59 -9.44 -30.68
N ILE A 568 -1.82 -10.58 -30.01
CA ILE A 568 -3.08 -10.87 -29.31
C ILE A 568 -3.25 -10.03 -28.03
N ALA A 569 -2.20 -9.36 -27.56
CA ALA A 569 -2.23 -8.61 -26.28
C ALA A 569 -3.38 -7.57 -26.23
N ALA A 570 -3.73 -6.97 -27.37
CA ALA A 570 -4.80 -5.98 -27.46
C ALA A 570 -6.21 -6.57 -27.26
N GLY A 571 -6.37 -7.86 -27.51
CA GLY A 571 -7.65 -8.58 -27.38
C GLY A 571 -7.79 -9.40 -26.09
N LEU A 572 -6.74 -9.45 -25.27
CA LEU A 572 -6.79 -10.20 -24.02
C LEU A 572 -7.47 -9.41 -22.91
N SER A 573 -8.25 -10.12 -22.12
CA SER A 573 -8.99 -9.59 -20.99
C SER A 573 -8.65 -10.31 -19.69
N ARG A 574 -8.93 -9.67 -18.57
CA ARG A 574 -8.87 -10.34 -17.27
C ARG A 574 -9.81 -11.53 -17.25
N GLY A 575 -9.35 -12.66 -16.75
CA GLY A 575 -10.10 -13.91 -16.70
C GLY A 575 -9.80 -14.85 -17.88
N ASP A 576 -9.23 -14.36 -18.98
CA ASP A 576 -8.82 -15.23 -20.08
C ASP A 576 -7.80 -16.26 -19.63
N GLU A 577 -7.93 -17.49 -20.09
CA GLU A 577 -6.95 -18.55 -19.89
C GLU A 577 -5.99 -18.58 -21.07
N ILE A 578 -4.71 -18.42 -20.79
CA ILE A 578 -3.65 -18.37 -21.82
C ILE A 578 -2.51 -19.30 -21.47
N ALA A 579 -1.78 -19.73 -22.52
CA ALA A 579 -0.48 -20.36 -22.38
C ALA A 579 0.62 -19.37 -22.81
N ILE A 580 1.67 -19.33 -22.01
CA ILE A 580 2.96 -18.72 -22.37
C ILE A 580 3.91 -19.85 -22.68
N LEU A 581 4.43 -19.86 -23.90
CA LEU A 581 5.34 -20.91 -24.36
C LEU A 581 6.72 -20.30 -24.59
N ASN A 582 7.75 -21.04 -24.17
CA ASN A 582 9.14 -20.65 -24.34
C ASN A 582 9.49 -19.28 -23.73
N GLY A 583 8.88 -18.96 -22.60
CA GLY A 583 9.14 -17.74 -21.86
C GLY A 583 10.48 -17.80 -21.13
N GLU A 584 11.21 -16.69 -21.04
CA GLU A 584 12.49 -16.59 -20.34
C GLU A 584 12.26 -16.36 -18.85
N ILE A 585 12.80 -17.23 -17.99
CA ILE A 585 12.68 -17.13 -16.53
C ILE A 585 13.54 -15.97 -16.00
N GLY A 586 13.04 -15.25 -15.01
CA GLY A 586 13.76 -14.22 -14.31
C GLY A 586 13.05 -13.77 -13.03
N GLU A 587 13.61 -12.79 -12.38
CA GLU A 587 13.05 -12.16 -11.17
C GLU A 587 13.14 -10.65 -11.29
N PHE A 588 12.15 -9.95 -10.82
CA PHE A 588 12.17 -8.50 -10.71
C PHE A 588 11.57 -8.07 -9.37
N ALA A 589 12.32 -7.27 -8.63
CA ALA A 589 11.93 -6.81 -7.27
C ALA A 589 11.48 -7.96 -6.34
N GLY A 590 12.21 -9.07 -6.37
CA GLY A 590 11.92 -10.25 -5.55
C GLY A 590 10.73 -11.10 -6.01
N GLN A 591 10.12 -10.78 -7.16
CA GLN A 591 8.98 -11.52 -7.71
C GLN A 591 9.39 -12.31 -8.94
N LYS A 592 8.91 -13.56 -9.02
CA LYS A 592 9.07 -14.41 -10.21
C LYS A 592 8.49 -13.71 -11.44
N GLN A 593 9.21 -13.73 -12.52
CA GLN A 593 8.79 -13.12 -13.78
C GLN A 593 9.18 -14.00 -14.96
N VAL A 594 8.30 -14.09 -15.94
CA VAL A 594 8.59 -14.69 -17.23
C VAL A 594 8.59 -13.58 -18.27
N ARG A 595 9.73 -13.41 -18.95
CA ARG A 595 9.89 -12.41 -19.99
C ARG A 595 9.64 -13.04 -21.36
N LEU A 596 8.85 -12.35 -22.18
CA LEU A 596 8.70 -12.71 -23.57
C LEU A 596 9.88 -12.17 -24.35
N GLY A 597 10.67 -13.09 -24.89
CA GLY A 597 11.84 -12.83 -25.72
C GLY A 597 11.70 -13.50 -27.09
N PRO A 598 12.83 -13.64 -27.84
CA PRO A 598 12.83 -14.33 -29.11
C PRO A 598 12.29 -15.77 -29.00
N GLY A 599 11.29 -16.11 -29.82
CA GLY A 599 10.68 -17.44 -29.85
C GLY A 599 9.60 -17.69 -28.80
N ALA A 600 9.36 -16.76 -27.87
CA ALA A 600 8.23 -16.86 -26.96
C ALA A 600 6.90 -16.67 -27.69
N ARG A 601 5.87 -17.37 -27.23
CA ARG A 601 4.51 -17.29 -27.80
C ARG A 601 3.47 -17.17 -26.71
N VAL A 602 2.37 -16.49 -27.05
CA VAL A 602 1.18 -16.40 -26.21
C VAL A 602 0.01 -16.99 -26.99
N VAL A 603 -0.70 -17.91 -26.39
CA VAL A 603 -1.83 -18.61 -26.99
C VAL A 603 -3.05 -18.43 -26.09
N LEU A 604 -4.14 -17.88 -26.65
CA LEU A 604 -5.42 -17.85 -25.97
C LEU A 604 -6.03 -19.27 -26.01
N LEU A 605 -6.31 -19.81 -24.84
CA LEU A 605 -6.89 -21.15 -24.68
C LEU A 605 -8.41 -21.07 -24.51
N LYS A 606 -8.87 -20.18 -23.63
CA LYS A 606 -10.29 -19.88 -23.42
C LYS A 606 -10.48 -18.39 -23.15
N SER A 607 -11.55 -17.85 -23.68
CA SER A 607 -12.00 -16.50 -23.33
C SER A 607 -12.63 -16.46 -21.94
N SER A 608 -12.54 -15.33 -21.26
CA SER A 608 -13.24 -15.09 -20.00
C SER A 608 -14.77 -15.14 -20.14
N GLU A 609 -15.28 -14.93 -21.35
CA GLU A 609 -16.70 -15.09 -21.65
C GLU A 609 -17.17 -16.55 -21.61
N ASP A 610 -16.24 -17.49 -21.85
CA ASP A 610 -16.48 -18.94 -21.87
C ASP A 610 -16.15 -19.62 -20.52
N LEU A 611 -15.71 -18.86 -19.54
CA LEU A 611 -15.26 -19.36 -18.24
C LEU A 611 -16.13 -18.79 -17.11
N ASP A 612 -16.29 -19.58 -16.06
CA ASP A 612 -16.88 -19.07 -14.83
C ASP A 612 -16.06 -17.91 -14.28
N PRO A 613 -16.69 -16.89 -13.70
CA PRO A 613 -15.98 -15.77 -13.11
C PRO A 613 -14.99 -16.25 -12.02
N PHE A 614 -13.95 -15.46 -11.80
CA PHE A 614 -12.99 -15.70 -10.72
C PHE A 614 -13.67 -15.83 -9.35
#